data_b0132ce0ebc94050dc8ec8c776990250
#
_entry.id   b0132ce0ebc94050dc8ec8c776990250
#
_cell.length_a   1.000
_cell.length_b   1.000
_cell.length_c   1.000
_cell.angle_alpha   90.00
_cell.angle_beta   90.00
_cell.angle_gamma   90.00
#
_symmetry.space_group_name_H-M   'P 1'
#
loop_
_entity.id
_entity.type
_entity.pdbx_description
1 polymer ?
#
loop_
_entity_poly.entity_id
_entity_poly.type
_entity_poly.pdbx_seq_one_letter_code
_entity_poly.pdbx_strand_id
1 'polypeptide(L)'
;MSNTALKSSLLVLPLILGACQTVPADQVEAAPPIASSDGHALAQAACAGCHSVERYGLSPNPKAPEFPTIANARGLSVATLTNWLRNAHNYPEEMDFYLEDDETASLVGYILGLRDEAYQPPR
;
A
#
# COMPACT_ATOMS: atom_id res chain seq x y z
N MET A 1 62.89 51.51 -10.69
CA MET A 1 63.29 50.24 -10.04
C MET A 1 62.05 49.68 -9.38
N SER A 2 61.30 48.87 -10.08
CA SER A 2 60.03 48.33 -9.59
C SER A 2 60.10 46.82 -9.64
N ASN A 3 60.05 46.20 -8.50
CA ASN A 3 60.00 44.72 -8.33
C ASN A 3 58.56 44.26 -8.31
N THR A 4 58.15 43.61 -9.38
CA THR A 4 56.86 43.02 -9.49
C THR A 4 56.94 41.57 -8.92
N ALA A 5 56.35 41.34 -7.75
CA ALA A 5 56.28 40.03 -7.13
C ALA A 5 55.11 39.26 -7.73
N LEU A 6 55.43 38.17 -8.38
CA LEU A 6 54.48 37.19 -8.94
C LEU A 6 53.91 36.31 -7.83
N LYS A 7 52.64 36.50 -7.47
CA LYS A 7 51.95 35.63 -6.52
C LYS A 7 51.38 34.45 -7.24
N SER A 8 52.03 33.27 -7.10
CA SER A 8 51.50 31.98 -7.52
C SER A 8 50.34 31.56 -6.62
N SER A 9 49.14 31.56 -7.19
CA SER A 9 47.92 31.09 -6.53
C SER A 9 47.84 29.58 -6.72
N LEU A 10 48.14 28.81 -5.66
CA LEU A 10 47.89 27.36 -5.67
C LEU A 10 46.39 27.09 -5.55
N LEU A 11 45.81 26.56 -6.61
CA LEU A 11 44.44 26.14 -6.65
C LEU A 11 44.36 24.76 -5.95
N VAL A 12 43.91 24.68 -4.71
CA VAL A 12 43.65 23.44 -4.01
C VAL A 12 42.26 22.94 -4.41
N LEU A 13 42.24 21.88 -5.20
CA LEU A 13 41.02 21.18 -5.61
C LEU A 13 40.57 20.26 -4.47
N PRO A 14 39.38 20.42 -3.85
CA PRO A 14 38.91 19.49 -2.84
C PRO A 14 38.47 18.18 -3.51
N LEU A 15 39.13 17.07 -3.16
CA LEU A 15 38.67 15.72 -3.45
C LEU A 15 37.40 15.46 -2.62
N ILE A 16 36.24 15.45 -3.27
CA ILE A 16 34.99 14.99 -2.64
C ILE A 16 35.03 13.46 -2.63
N LEU A 17 35.45 12.86 -1.51
CA LEU A 17 35.25 11.43 -1.27
C LEU A 17 33.74 11.22 -1.05
N GLY A 18 33.08 10.58 -2.02
CA GLY A 18 31.72 10.12 -1.87
C GLY A 18 31.65 9.09 -0.75
N ALA A 19 31.15 9.48 0.43
CA ALA A 19 30.82 8.56 1.47
C ALA A 19 29.57 7.77 1.06
N CYS A 20 29.76 6.49 0.71
CA CYS A 20 28.64 5.53 0.67
C CYS A 20 28.11 5.40 2.10
N GLN A 21 26.98 6.03 2.37
CA GLN A 21 26.28 5.85 3.64
C GLN A 21 25.60 4.49 3.60
N THR A 22 26.15 3.52 4.30
CA THR A 22 25.47 2.26 4.62
C THR A 22 24.38 2.58 5.64
N VAL A 23 23.11 2.46 5.23
CA VAL A 23 21.98 2.57 6.15
C VAL A 23 22.00 1.36 7.08
N PRO A 24 22.00 1.53 8.42
CA PRO A 24 21.94 0.41 9.36
C PRO A 24 20.68 -0.42 9.13
N ALA A 25 20.80 -1.75 9.18
CA ALA A 25 19.69 -2.68 8.88
C ALA A 25 18.53 -2.61 9.88
N ASP A 26 18.69 -1.96 11.02
CA ASP A 26 17.67 -1.76 12.06
C ASP A 26 16.82 -0.50 11.86
N GLN A 27 17.08 0.30 10.82
CA GLN A 27 16.23 1.42 10.40
C GLN A 27 15.41 1.10 9.13
N VAL A 28 15.27 -0.15 8.77
CA VAL A 28 14.22 -0.55 7.85
C VAL A 28 12.90 -0.50 8.64
N GLU A 29 12.44 0.71 8.91
CA GLU A 29 11.06 0.98 9.25
C GLU A 29 10.22 0.29 8.17
N ALA A 30 9.45 -0.71 8.59
CA ALA A 30 8.57 -1.44 7.69
C ALA A 30 7.78 -0.37 6.93
N ALA A 31 8.00 -0.28 5.63
CA ALA A 31 7.23 0.64 4.79
C ALA A 31 5.76 0.48 5.18
N PRO A 32 5.00 1.57 5.37
CA PRO A 32 3.58 1.45 5.65
C PRO A 32 3.01 0.52 4.58
N PRO A 33 2.11 -0.41 4.94
CA PRO A 33 1.53 -1.34 3.99
C PRO A 33 1.08 -0.50 2.80
N ILE A 34 1.71 -0.75 1.67
CA ILE A 34 1.47 -0.02 0.44
C ILE A 34 -0.03 -0.19 0.22
N ALA A 35 -0.79 0.88 0.39
CA ALA A 35 -2.09 0.99 -0.26
C ALA A 35 -1.75 0.99 -1.74
N SER A 36 -1.46 -0.20 -2.26
CA SER A 36 -0.85 -0.35 -3.56
C SER A 36 -1.89 0.05 -4.58
N SER A 37 -1.50 0.90 -5.50
CA SER A 37 -2.18 1.08 -6.78
C SER A 37 -2.65 -0.27 -7.35
N ASP A 38 -1.90 -1.33 -7.07
CA ASP A 38 -2.14 -2.69 -7.49
C ASP A 38 -3.33 -3.33 -6.77
N GLY A 39 -3.46 -3.16 -5.45
CA GLY A 39 -4.62 -3.66 -4.69
C GLY A 39 -5.93 -2.98 -5.09
N HIS A 40 -5.91 -1.67 -5.37
CA HIS A 40 -7.06 -0.95 -5.91
C HIS A 40 -7.40 -1.41 -7.33
N ALA A 41 -6.39 -1.52 -8.21
CA ALA A 41 -6.60 -1.98 -9.58
C ALA A 41 -7.17 -3.41 -9.61
N LEU A 42 -6.67 -4.30 -8.74
CA LEU A 42 -7.19 -5.65 -8.59
C LEU A 42 -8.63 -5.64 -8.07
N ALA A 43 -8.94 -4.83 -7.05
CA ALA A 43 -10.30 -4.68 -6.53
C ALA A 43 -11.28 -4.20 -7.59
N GLN A 44 -10.88 -3.23 -8.42
CA GLN A 44 -11.67 -2.75 -9.55
C GLN A 44 -11.91 -3.84 -10.59
N ALA A 45 -10.89 -4.63 -10.93
CA ALA A 45 -11.01 -5.66 -11.96
C ALA A 45 -11.81 -6.87 -11.50
N ALA A 46 -11.60 -7.34 -10.27
CA ALA A 46 -12.15 -8.62 -9.79
C ALA A 46 -13.39 -8.46 -8.90
N CYS A 47 -13.55 -7.35 -8.18
CA CYS A 47 -14.56 -7.23 -7.12
C CYS A 47 -15.64 -6.18 -7.42
N ALA A 48 -15.35 -5.16 -8.25
CA ALA A 48 -16.26 -4.03 -8.47
C ALA A 48 -17.56 -4.39 -9.16
N GLY A 49 -17.66 -5.55 -9.80
CA GLY A 49 -18.91 -6.05 -10.37
C GLY A 49 -20.00 -6.31 -9.33
N CYS A 50 -19.62 -6.64 -8.10
CA CYS A 50 -20.54 -6.92 -7.00
C CYS A 50 -20.38 -5.95 -5.82
N HIS A 51 -19.16 -5.56 -5.48
CA HIS A 51 -18.85 -4.71 -4.33
C HIS A 51 -18.60 -3.26 -4.72
N SER A 52 -19.01 -2.31 -3.89
CA SER A 52 -18.39 -0.99 -3.91
C SER A 52 -16.98 -1.12 -3.36
N VAL A 53 -15.99 -0.89 -4.19
CA VAL A 53 -14.58 -1.02 -3.82
C VAL A 53 -13.96 0.32 -3.41
N GLU A 54 -14.67 1.41 -3.62
CA GLU A 54 -14.24 2.76 -3.27
C GLU A 54 -14.59 3.12 -1.83
N ARG A 55 -13.99 4.22 -1.33
CA ARG A 55 -14.29 4.76 0.01
C ARG A 55 -15.76 5.12 0.20
N TYR A 56 -16.43 5.49 -0.88
CA TYR A 56 -17.84 5.89 -0.88
C TYR A 56 -18.57 5.22 -2.03
N GLY A 57 -19.86 4.96 -1.85
CA GLY A 57 -20.72 4.37 -2.87
C GLY A 57 -21.45 3.15 -2.33
N LEU A 58 -22.43 2.69 -3.10
CA LEU A 58 -23.18 1.47 -2.81
C LEU A 58 -22.71 0.33 -3.71
N SER A 59 -22.75 -0.87 -3.19
CA SER A 59 -22.43 -2.07 -3.96
C SER A 59 -23.43 -2.27 -5.09
N PRO A 60 -22.99 -2.59 -6.33
CA PRO A 60 -23.88 -2.97 -7.41
C PRO A 60 -24.77 -4.16 -7.06
N ASN A 61 -24.24 -5.15 -6.35
CA ASN A 61 -25.02 -6.20 -5.76
C ASN A 61 -25.37 -5.83 -4.29
N PRO A 62 -26.65 -5.62 -3.96
CA PRO A 62 -27.05 -5.20 -2.61
C PRO A 62 -26.78 -6.26 -1.53
N LYS A 63 -26.43 -7.49 -1.90
CA LYS A 63 -26.01 -8.54 -0.95
C LYS A 63 -24.50 -8.55 -0.69
N ALA A 64 -23.72 -7.86 -1.51
CA ALA A 64 -22.28 -7.75 -1.33
C ALA A 64 -21.98 -6.51 -0.47
N PRO A 65 -21.28 -6.66 0.68
CA PRO A 65 -20.94 -5.52 1.51
C PRO A 65 -19.93 -4.62 0.79
N GLU A 66 -20.03 -3.31 0.99
CA GLU A 66 -19.03 -2.36 0.53
C GLU A 66 -17.68 -2.63 1.20
N PHE A 67 -16.57 -2.42 0.51
CA PHE A 67 -15.24 -2.59 1.07
C PHE A 67 -14.99 -1.75 2.35
N PRO A 68 -15.47 -0.50 2.47
CA PRO A 68 -15.42 0.22 3.75
C PRO A 68 -16.16 -0.50 4.89
N THR A 69 -17.27 -1.17 4.61
CA THR A 69 -17.99 -1.98 5.61
C THR A 69 -17.14 -3.17 6.05
N ILE A 70 -16.50 -3.86 5.11
CA ILE A 70 -15.57 -4.96 5.40
C ILE A 70 -14.38 -4.43 6.22
N ALA A 71 -13.73 -3.37 5.76
CA ALA A 71 -12.55 -2.79 6.39
C ALA A 71 -12.76 -2.43 7.87
N ASN A 72 -13.96 -1.94 8.20
CA ASN A 72 -14.32 -1.50 9.55
C ASN A 72 -15.02 -2.60 10.38
N ALA A 73 -15.10 -3.84 9.87
CA ALA A 73 -15.66 -4.96 10.60
C ALA A 73 -14.86 -5.25 11.88
N ARG A 74 -15.57 -5.53 12.98
CA ARG A 74 -14.95 -5.80 14.28
C ARG A 74 -14.10 -7.07 14.21
N GLY A 75 -12.87 -6.98 14.70
CA GLY A 75 -11.94 -8.12 14.73
C GLY A 75 -11.28 -8.44 13.40
N LEU A 76 -11.53 -7.65 12.35
CA LEU A 76 -10.79 -7.81 11.10
C LEU A 76 -9.31 -7.44 11.31
N SER A 77 -8.43 -8.28 10.81
CA SER A 77 -6.97 -8.09 10.82
C SER A 77 -6.38 -8.54 9.49
N VAL A 78 -5.10 -8.25 9.26
CA VAL A 78 -4.36 -8.79 8.11
C VAL A 78 -4.52 -10.32 8.04
N ALA A 79 -4.29 -11.01 9.16
CA ALA A 79 -4.34 -12.47 9.19
C ALA A 79 -5.73 -13.03 8.89
N THR A 80 -6.79 -12.46 9.50
CA THR A 80 -8.16 -12.94 9.29
C THR A 80 -8.66 -12.67 7.87
N LEU A 81 -8.34 -11.50 7.31
CA LEU A 81 -8.73 -11.15 5.94
C LEU A 81 -7.97 -11.99 4.92
N THR A 82 -6.64 -12.16 5.09
CA THR A 82 -5.84 -13.05 4.24
C THR A 82 -6.39 -14.48 4.25
N ASN A 83 -6.67 -15.02 5.44
CA ASN A 83 -7.22 -16.38 5.55
C ASN A 83 -8.59 -16.48 4.87
N TRP A 84 -9.45 -15.48 5.01
CA TRP A 84 -10.76 -15.48 4.37
C TRP A 84 -10.65 -15.42 2.84
N LEU A 85 -9.84 -14.51 2.30
CA LEU A 85 -9.63 -14.38 0.86
C LEU A 85 -9.04 -15.64 0.22
N ARG A 86 -8.24 -16.41 0.95
CA ARG A 86 -7.64 -17.65 0.45
C ARG A 86 -8.51 -18.89 0.60
N ASN A 87 -9.35 -18.96 1.63
CA ASN A 87 -9.94 -20.23 2.03
C ASN A 87 -11.46 -20.22 2.20
N ALA A 88 -12.11 -19.09 2.26
CA ALA A 88 -13.54 -18.99 2.59
C ALA A 88 -14.39 -18.25 1.55
N HIS A 89 -13.82 -17.97 0.39
CA HIS A 89 -14.48 -17.15 -0.62
C HIS A 89 -15.28 -17.94 -1.67
N ASN A 90 -15.36 -19.29 -1.56
CA ASN A 90 -16.16 -20.12 -2.44
C ASN A 90 -17.68 -20.01 -2.20
N TYR A 91 -18.11 -19.06 -1.39
CA TYR A 91 -19.52 -18.88 -1.09
C TYR A 91 -19.85 -17.40 -0.95
N PRO A 92 -20.69 -16.86 -1.81
CA PRO A 92 -21.39 -17.53 -2.93
C PRO A 92 -20.46 -17.94 -4.09
N GLU A 93 -20.97 -18.74 -5.02
CA GLU A 93 -20.21 -19.30 -6.16
C GLU A 93 -19.48 -18.21 -6.98
N GLU A 94 -20.06 -17.00 -7.09
CA GLU A 94 -19.46 -15.86 -7.75
C GLU A 94 -18.15 -15.37 -7.08
N MET A 95 -17.87 -15.82 -5.87
CA MET A 95 -16.65 -15.57 -5.14
C MET A 95 -15.60 -16.70 -5.28
N ASP A 96 -15.87 -17.72 -6.11
CA ASP A 96 -14.94 -18.81 -6.38
C ASP A 96 -13.88 -18.38 -7.40
N PHE A 97 -12.85 -17.73 -6.92
CA PHE A 97 -11.68 -17.29 -7.69
C PHE A 97 -10.39 -17.53 -6.90
N TYR A 98 -9.31 -17.69 -7.62
CA TYR A 98 -7.99 -17.87 -7.03
C TYR A 98 -7.22 -16.54 -7.05
N LEU A 99 -6.55 -16.25 -5.94
CA LEU A 99 -5.62 -15.13 -5.82
C LEU A 99 -4.23 -15.66 -5.48
N GLU A 100 -3.22 -15.18 -6.19
CA GLU A 100 -1.83 -15.41 -5.83
C GLU A 100 -1.48 -14.71 -4.50
N ASP A 101 -0.35 -15.08 -3.92
CA ASP A 101 0.04 -14.59 -2.60
C ASP A 101 0.25 -13.07 -2.56
N ASP A 102 0.85 -12.50 -3.59
CA ASP A 102 1.09 -11.07 -3.76
C ASP A 102 -0.21 -10.30 -4.08
N GLU A 103 -1.09 -10.87 -4.88
CA GLU A 103 -2.42 -10.32 -5.15
C GLU A 103 -3.25 -10.26 -3.86
N THR A 104 -3.24 -11.36 -3.08
CA THR A 104 -3.90 -11.41 -1.78
C THR A 104 -3.35 -10.35 -0.83
N ALA A 105 -2.02 -10.21 -0.73
CA ALA A 105 -1.39 -9.22 0.13
C ALA A 105 -1.75 -7.79 -0.30
N SER A 106 -1.73 -7.51 -1.59
CA SER A 106 -2.08 -6.21 -2.18
C SER A 106 -3.54 -5.85 -1.90
N LEU A 107 -4.45 -6.80 -2.10
CA LEU A 107 -5.88 -6.61 -1.84
C LEU A 107 -6.18 -6.40 -0.35
N VAL A 108 -5.55 -7.19 0.53
CA VAL A 108 -5.63 -7.02 1.99
C VAL A 108 -5.16 -5.63 2.41
N GLY A 109 -4.02 -5.18 1.88
CA GLY A 109 -3.48 -3.85 2.15
C GLY A 109 -4.45 -2.75 1.72
N TYR A 110 -5.01 -2.88 0.52
CA TYR A 110 -5.99 -1.93 0.00
C TYR A 110 -7.26 -1.88 0.87
N ILE A 111 -7.89 -3.02 1.13
CA ILE A 111 -9.12 -3.08 1.95
C ILE A 111 -8.89 -2.48 3.33
N LEU A 112 -7.80 -2.88 4.02
CA LEU A 112 -7.50 -2.35 5.35
C LEU A 112 -7.16 -0.85 5.33
N GLY A 113 -6.64 -0.33 4.22
CA GLY A 113 -6.41 1.09 4.00
C GLY A 113 -7.69 1.93 3.89
N LEU A 114 -8.84 1.29 3.70
CA LEU A 114 -10.15 1.96 3.71
C LEU A 114 -10.72 2.15 5.12
N ARG A 115 -10.03 1.71 6.18
CA ARG A 115 -10.45 1.93 7.56
C ARG A 115 -10.61 3.41 7.87
N ASP A 116 -11.63 3.69 8.65
CA ASP A 116 -11.93 5.04 9.11
C ASP A 116 -12.56 4.95 10.51
N GLU A 117 -11.96 5.61 11.49
CA GLU A 117 -12.49 5.63 12.87
C GLU A 117 -13.87 6.31 12.96
N ALA A 118 -14.17 7.19 12.02
CA ALA A 118 -15.47 7.86 11.92
C ALA A 118 -16.48 7.10 11.04
N TYR A 119 -16.13 5.90 10.56
CA TYR A 119 -16.99 5.13 9.68
C TYR A 119 -18.35 4.83 10.32
N GLN A 120 -19.41 5.13 9.56
CA GLN A 120 -20.77 4.74 9.90
C GLN A 120 -21.32 3.85 8.77
N PRO A 121 -21.77 2.63 9.09
CA PRO A 121 -22.33 1.74 8.07
C PRO A 121 -23.56 2.35 7.43
N PRO A 122 -23.82 2.08 6.14
CA PRO A 122 -25.08 2.41 5.49
C PRO A 122 -26.27 1.86 6.29
N ARG A 123 -27.37 2.61 6.33
CA ARG A 123 -28.60 2.21 7.05
C ARG A 123 -29.56 1.51 6.09
#